data_b4ef403575c31972976c2ff99cf986ff
#
_entry.id   b4ef403575c31972976c2ff99cf986ff
#
_cell.length_a   1.000
_cell.length_b   1.000
_cell.length_c   1.000
_cell.angle_alpha   90.00
_cell.angle_beta   90.00
_cell.angle_gamma   90.00
#
_symmetry.space_group_name_H-M   'P 1'
#
loop_
_entity.id
_entity.type
_entity.pdbx_description
1 polymer ?
#
loop_
_entity_poly.entity_id
_entity_poly.type
_entity_poly.pdbx_seq_one_letter_code
_entity_poly.pdbx_strand_id
1 'polypeptide(L)'
;MNWNLLKSVLVVALAIVMSAALFGPVTAAAQTVSWKMATKMPPESPEGKAFQMFADLVKEKSNGKMVIDVFPAEQLGKTEATMEQLQAGLINVYPEGDTYLQKYQPEMKFTSLPFLFESREHWVKFMDSDMVHGWLDSVAKNDNIMVLGKSTDFVRGPFRVMVSKKPIKSLADVDGLKLRLHPDDVAIAAWKWLGANTIVLPWTEIYEALGRGIIQACNSPIALVESMKFYEQAKYIIRHNEYPQGMAFMTNYKAFNALSPDLKEAVLAAHKEACAYSAEIMGKSAEESIARMEAKGANYSEIDIKPFVERLNLLYRQWEEDGKLPKGFLEQVSALAQ
;
A
#
# COMPACT_ATOMS: atom_id res chain seq x y z
N MET A 1 -10.49 81.90 -20.96
CA MET A 1 -10.31 80.48 -20.59
C MET A 1 -11.68 79.85 -20.53
N ASN A 2 -12.00 78.90 -21.44
CA ASN A 2 -13.36 78.41 -21.71
C ASN A 2 -13.93 77.58 -20.55
N TRP A 3 -14.88 78.03 -19.81
CA TRP A 3 -15.58 77.41 -18.68
C TRP A 3 -16.10 75.97 -19.03
N ASN A 4 -16.45 75.72 -20.29
CA ASN A 4 -16.94 74.45 -20.79
C ASN A 4 -15.85 73.44 -20.94
N LEU A 5 -14.60 73.83 -21.20
CA LEU A 5 -13.44 72.94 -21.28
C LEU A 5 -13.08 72.39 -19.87
N LEU A 6 -13.19 73.22 -18.84
CA LEU A 6 -12.93 72.83 -17.47
C LEU A 6 -13.93 71.79 -16.93
N LYS A 7 -15.21 71.94 -17.30
CA LYS A 7 -16.28 71.00 -16.92
C LYS A 7 -16.10 69.62 -17.62
N SER A 8 -15.68 69.63 -18.90
CA SER A 8 -15.46 68.43 -19.65
C SER A 8 -14.23 67.64 -19.10
N VAL A 9 -13.17 68.31 -18.71
CA VAL A 9 -11.97 67.68 -18.09
C VAL A 9 -12.28 67.11 -16.71
N LEU A 10 -13.14 67.81 -15.91
CA LEU A 10 -13.54 67.30 -14.59
C LEU A 10 -14.43 66.06 -14.66
N VAL A 11 -15.35 66.01 -15.63
CA VAL A 11 -16.23 64.84 -15.83
C VAL A 11 -15.45 63.62 -16.32
N VAL A 12 -14.47 63.81 -17.21
CA VAL A 12 -13.60 62.71 -17.71
C VAL A 12 -12.67 62.20 -16.58
N ALA A 13 -12.11 63.09 -15.75
CA ALA A 13 -11.28 62.71 -14.61
C ALA A 13 -12.09 61.94 -13.54
N LEU A 14 -13.36 62.34 -13.26
CA LEU A 14 -14.21 61.61 -12.33
C LEU A 14 -14.63 60.23 -12.86
N ALA A 15 -14.86 60.11 -14.16
CA ALA A 15 -15.18 58.82 -14.80
C ALA A 15 -14.00 57.83 -14.76
N ILE A 16 -12.77 58.33 -14.90
CA ILE A 16 -11.56 57.47 -14.80
C ILE A 16 -11.30 56.99 -13.37
N VAL A 17 -11.58 57.85 -12.36
CA VAL A 17 -11.41 57.46 -10.94
C VAL A 17 -12.51 56.50 -10.50
N MET A 18 -13.75 56.64 -11.00
CA MET A 18 -14.83 55.68 -10.70
C MET A 18 -14.63 54.32 -11.39
N SER A 19 -14.03 54.26 -12.57
CA SER A 19 -13.72 52.97 -13.22
C SER A 19 -12.56 52.23 -12.56
N ALA A 20 -11.59 52.88 -11.93
CA ALA A 20 -10.50 52.25 -11.17
C ALA A 20 -10.95 51.67 -9.82
N ALA A 21 -12.04 52.19 -9.23
CA ALA A 21 -12.58 51.68 -7.96
C ALA A 21 -13.43 50.40 -8.11
N LEU A 22 -13.81 50.03 -9.35
CA LEU A 22 -14.61 48.82 -9.63
C LEU A 22 -13.73 47.57 -9.91
N PHE A 23 -12.43 47.77 -10.12
CA PHE A 23 -11.47 46.68 -10.17
C PHE A 23 -10.78 46.54 -8.79
N GLY A 24 -11.53 46.04 -7.81
CA GLY A 24 -10.90 45.50 -6.61
C GLY A 24 -9.87 44.43 -7.01
N PRO A 25 -8.84 44.18 -6.19
CA PRO A 25 -7.86 43.11 -6.50
C PRO A 25 -8.67 41.85 -6.72
N VAL A 26 -8.67 41.36 -7.98
CA VAL A 26 -9.05 39.99 -8.28
C VAL A 26 -8.02 39.13 -7.56
N THR A 27 -8.32 38.75 -6.31
CA THR A 27 -7.61 37.67 -5.65
C THR A 27 -7.82 36.50 -6.56
N ALA A 28 -6.82 36.17 -7.38
CA ALA A 28 -6.77 34.89 -8.10
C ALA A 28 -6.97 33.84 -7.03
N ALA A 29 -8.15 33.22 -7.00
CA ALA A 29 -8.36 32.07 -6.12
C ALA A 29 -7.26 31.09 -6.46
N ALA A 30 -6.37 30.80 -5.51
CA ALA A 30 -5.28 29.86 -5.72
C ALA A 30 -5.92 28.56 -6.20
N GLN A 31 -5.55 28.12 -7.39
CA GLN A 31 -6.12 26.92 -8.00
C GLN A 31 -5.86 25.74 -7.05
N THR A 32 -6.94 25.12 -6.58
CA THR A 32 -6.85 23.93 -5.71
C THR A 32 -6.14 22.81 -6.46
N VAL A 33 -5.09 22.26 -5.87
CA VAL A 33 -4.40 21.10 -6.41
C VAL A 33 -5.29 19.87 -6.19
N SER A 34 -5.65 19.16 -7.25
CA SER A 34 -6.45 17.93 -7.16
C SER A 34 -5.58 16.73 -7.55
N TRP A 35 -5.53 15.76 -6.65
CA TRP A 35 -4.88 14.46 -6.87
C TRP A 35 -5.90 13.35 -6.89
N LYS A 36 -5.52 12.24 -7.55
CA LYS A 36 -6.28 10.99 -7.58
C LYS A 36 -5.50 9.92 -6.83
N MET A 37 -6.18 9.23 -5.91
CA MET A 37 -5.67 8.04 -5.25
C MET A 37 -6.52 6.84 -5.65
N ALA A 38 -5.90 5.84 -6.29
CA ALA A 38 -6.55 4.57 -6.59
C ALA A 38 -6.28 3.56 -5.47
N THR A 39 -7.23 2.68 -5.21
CA THR A 39 -7.02 1.51 -4.34
C THR A 39 -7.92 0.35 -4.73
N LYS A 40 -7.46 -0.87 -4.50
CA LYS A 40 -8.28 -2.09 -4.66
C LYS A 40 -9.16 -2.38 -3.44
N MET A 41 -8.95 -1.66 -2.33
CA MET A 41 -9.69 -1.91 -1.10
C MET A 41 -11.08 -1.29 -1.14
N PRO A 42 -12.11 -2.01 -0.60
CA PRO A 42 -13.43 -1.43 -0.37
C PRO A 42 -13.36 -0.27 0.63
N PRO A 43 -14.23 0.76 0.52
CA PRO A 43 -14.24 1.90 1.44
C PRO A 43 -14.42 1.50 2.91
N GLU A 44 -15.21 0.46 3.17
CA GLU A 44 -15.53 0.00 4.53
C GLU A 44 -14.44 -0.87 5.17
N SER A 45 -13.45 -1.30 4.40
CA SER A 45 -12.31 -2.04 4.95
C SER A 45 -11.47 -1.13 5.86
N PRO A 46 -10.74 -1.69 6.84
CA PRO A 46 -9.84 -0.91 7.67
C PRO A 46 -8.82 -0.10 6.84
N GLU A 47 -8.27 -0.68 5.77
CA GLU A 47 -7.38 0.04 4.85
C GLU A 47 -8.11 1.17 4.12
N GLY A 48 -9.32 0.92 3.58
CA GLY A 48 -10.11 1.93 2.89
C GLY A 48 -10.43 3.14 3.76
N LYS A 49 -10.77 2.92 5.03
CA LYS A 49 -10.98 3.98 6.02
C LYS A 49 -9.73 4.81 6.27
N ALA A 50 -8.57 4.16 6.40
CA ALA A 50 -7.31 4.86 6.59
C ALA A 50 -6.89 5.68 5.34
N PHE A 51 -7.19 5.19 4.15
CA PHE A 51 -6.95 5.93 2.90
C PHE A 51 -7.86 7.15 2.77
N GLN A 52 -9.14 7.02 3.15
CA GLN A 52 -10.04 8.16 3.18
C GLN A 52 -9.58 9.19 4.22
N MET A 53 -9.18 8.74 5.41
CA MET A 53 -8.62 9.64 6.43
C MET A 53 -7.38 10.39 5.92
N PHE A 54 -6.47 9.73 5.20
CA PHE A 54 -5.33 10.41 4.58
C PHE A 54 -5.78 11.54 3.65
N ALA A 55 -6.76 11.27 2.79
CA ALA A 55 -7.29 12.27 1.85
C ALA A 55 -7.94 13.46 2.59
N ASP A 56 -8.73 13.18 3.62
CA ASP A 56 -9.39 14.19 4.44
C ASP A 56 -8.38 15.06 5.19
N LEU A 57 -7.35 14.45 5.76
CA LEU A 57 -6.25 15.15 6.44
C LEU A 57 -5.43 16.03 5.50
N VAL A 58 -5.17 15.60 4.26
CA VAL A 58 -4.50 16.45 3.26
C VAL A 58 -5.32 17.70 2.99
N LYS A 59 -6.64 17.57 2.82
CA LYS A 59 -7.53 18.70 2.62
C LYS A 59 -7.52 19.65 3.83
N GLU A 60 -7.61 19.10 5.03
CA GLU A 60 -7.60 19.87 6.28
C GLU A 60 -6.28 20.64 6.46
N LYS A 61 -5.13 19.91 6.42
CA LYS A 61 -3.81 20.48 6.66
C LYS A 61 -3.35 21.46 5.58
N SER A 62 -3.87 21.32 4.37
CA SER A 62 -3.63 22.28 3.29
C SER A 62 -4.59 23.48 3.31
N ASN A 63 -5.50 23.59 4.30
CA ASN A 63 -6.58 24.57 4.33
C ASN A 63 -7.40 24.58 3.02
N GLY A 64 -7.68 23.40 2.45
CA GLY A 64 -8.43 23.24 1.21
C GLY A 64 -7.66 23.57 -0.08
N LYS A 65 -6.37 23.93 0.00
CA LYS A 65 -5.56 24.20 -1.19
C LYS A 65 -5.24 22.92 -1.99
N MET A 66 -5.38 21.76 -1.36
CA MET A 66 -5.18 20.46 -2.00
C MET A 66 -6.28 19.48 -1.59
N VAL A 67 -6.75 18.69 -2.55
CA VAL A 67 -7.73 17.63 -2.34
C VAL A 67 -7.21 16.34 -2.99
N ILE A 68 -7.58 15.20 -2.41
CA ILE A 68 -7.30 13.87 -2.97
C ILE A 68 -8.64 13.15 -3.13
N ASP A 69 -8.99 12.81 -4.37
CA ASP A 69 -10.15 12.00 -4.68
C ASP A 69 -9.77 10.52 -4.61
N VAL A 70 -10.45 9.75 -3.73
CA VAL A 70 -10.20 8.33 -3.53
C VAL A 70 -11.09 7.50 -4.44
N PHE A 71 -10.49 6.61 -5.24
CA PHE A 71 -11.16 5.68 -6.16
C PHE A 71 -10.97 4.24 -5.65
N PRO A 72 -11.94 3.69 -4.90
CA PRO A 72 -11.84 2.37 -4.26
C PRO A 72 -12.16 1.22 -5.23
N ALA A 73 -11.97 -0.01 -4.76
CA ALA A 73 -12.42 -1.25 -5.41
C ALA A 73 -12.02 -1.38 -6.89
N GLU A 74 -10.80 -0.98 -7.24
CA GLU A 74 -10.24 -1.05 -8.61
C GLU A 74 -11.00 -0.20 -9.66
N GLN A 75 -11.70 0.87 -9.25
CA GLN A 75 -12.46 1.73 -10.18
C GLN A 75 -11.60 2.33 -11.31
N LEU A 76 -10.30 2.55 -11.07
CA LEU A 76 -9.37 3.07 -12.08
C LEU A 76 -8.55 1.99 -12.78
N GLY A 77 -8.79 0.72 -12.46
CA GLY A 77 -8.10 -0.42 -13.05
C GLY A 77 -7.50 -1.38 -12.05
N LYS A 78 -7.09 -2.56 -12.53
CA LYS A 78 -6.35 -3.55 -11.75
C LYS A 78 -4.93 -3.05 -11.47
N THR A 79 -4.25 -3.68 -10.51
CA THR A 79 -2.95 -3.22 -9.98
C THR A 79 -1.93 -2.87 -11.08
N GLU A 80 -1.75 -3.71 -12.09
CA GLU A 80 -0.75 -3.47 -13.15
C GLU A 80 -1.04 -2.20 -13.96
N ALA A 81 -2.29 -2.03 -14.41
CA ALA A 81 -2.71 -0.83 -15.13
C ALA A 81 -2.63 0.42 -14.24
N THR A 82 -2.96 0.27 -12.94
CA THR A 82 -2.89 1.36 -11.96
C THR A 82 -1.44 1.81 -11.72
N MET A 83 -0.48 0.87 -11.64
CA MET A 83 0.95 1.18 -11.54
C MET A 83 1.47 1.94 -12.77
N GLU A 84 1.03 1.57 -13.97
CA GLU A 84 1.37 2.31 -15.20
C GLU A 84 0.78 3.72 -15.22
N GLN A 85 -0.47 3.87 -14.79
CA GLN A 85 -1.11 5.18 -14.65
C GLN A 85 -0.40 6.06 -13.61
N LEU A 86 0.07 5.46 -12.49
CA LEU A 86 0.86 6.15 -11.48
C LEU A 86 2.19 6.64 -12.05
N GLN A 87 2.93 5.79 -12.74
CA GLN A 87 4.19 6.14 -13.39
C GLN A 87 4.00 7.28 -14.39
N ALA A 88 2.92 7.21 -15.19
CA ALA A 88 2.57 8.22 -16.19
C ALA A 88 2.04 9.53 -15.58
N GLY A 89 1.67 9.56 -14.29
CA GLY A 89 1.07 10.72 -13.61
C GLY A 89 -0.42 10.94 -13.90
N LEU A 90 -1.12 9.93 -14.40
CA LEU A 90 -2.58 9.94 -14.59
C LEU A 90 -3.33 9.77 -13.27
N ILE A 91 -2.72 9.08 -12.32
CA ILE A 91 -3.05 9.06 -10.91
C ILE A 91 -1.82 9.50 -10.11
N ASN A 92 -2.03 9.92 -8.86
CA ASN A 92 -0.98 10.53 -8.06
C ASN A 92 -0.53 9.66 -6.90
N VAL A 93 -1.44 8.84 -6.33
CA VAL A 93 -1.16 7.96 -5.20
C VAL A 93 -1.79 6.59 -5.44
N TYR A 94 -1.04 5.53 -5.14
CA TYR A 94 -1.52 4.15 -5.11
C TYR A 94 -0.91 3.41 -3.92
N PRO A 95 -1.63 3.28 -2.78
CA PRO A 95 -1.14 2.53 -1.64
C PRO A 95 -1.25 1.02 -1.89
N GLU A 96 -0.10 0.34 -1.85
CA GLU A 96 0.00 -1.11 -2.03
C GLU A 96 1.27 -1.68 -1.37
N GLY A 97 1.42 -3.00 -1.33
CA GLY A 97 2.63 -3.65 -0.81
C GLY A 97 3.88 -3.31 -1.62
N ASP A 98 5.01 -3.20 -0.93
CA ASP A 98 6.32 -2.84 -1.53
C ASP A 98 6.73 -3.74 -2.69
N THR A 99 6.36 -5.01 -2.64
CA THR A 99 6.72 -6.02 -3.66
C THR A 99 6.23 -5.68 -5.06
N TYR A 100 5.18 -4.85 -5.19
CA TYR A 100 4.74 -4.42 -6.51
C TYR A 100 5.75 -3.49 -7.22
N LEU A 101 6.71 -2.91 -6.48
CA LEU A 101 7.84 -2.17 -7.05
C LEU A 101 8.87 -3.08 -7.73
N GLN A 102 8.80 -4.42 -7.59
CA GLN A 102 9.69 -5.36 -8.29
C GLN A 102 9.64 -5.23 -9.82
N LYS A 103 8.54 -4.69 -10.37
CA LYS A 103 8.42 -4.40 -11.81
C LYS A 103 9.49 -3.38 -12.26
N TYR A 104 9.89 -2.48 -11.38
CA TYR A 104 10.81 -1.38 -11.65
C TYR A 104 12.19 -1.62 -11.04
N GLN A 105 12.23 -2.20 -9.86
CA GLN A 105 13.43 -2.58 -9.14
C GLN A 105 13.31 -4.04 -8.69
N PRO A 106 13.90 -5.00 -9.43
CA PRO A 106 13.69 -6.44 -9.19
C PRO A 106 14.00 -6.90 -7.77
N GLU A 107 14.92 -6.24 -7.06
CA GLU A 107 15.30 -6.58 -5.69
C GLU A 107 14.19 -6.29 -4.67
N MET A 108 13.21 -5.43 -5.00
CA MET A 108 12.06 -5.18 -4.13
C MET A 108 11.25 -6.45 -3.82
N LYS A 109 11.36 -7.51 -4.63
CA LYS A 109 10.79 -8.83 -4.31
C LYS A 109 11.33 -9.44 -3.02
N PHE A 110 12.52 -9.04 -2.58
CA PHE A 110 13.14 -9.60 -1.37
C PHE A 110 12.56 -9.03 -0.07
N THR A 111 11.77 -7.96 -0.13
CA THR A 111 11.11 -7.34 1.04
C THR A 111 10.05 -8.24 1.69
N SER A 112 9.59 -9.29 1.00
CA SER A 112 8.53 -10.19 1.44
C SER A 112 8.87 -11.68 1.26
N LEU A 113 10.16 -12.03 1.32
CA LEU A 113 10.58 -13.44 1.31
C LEU A 113 9.89 -14.21 2.44
N PRO A 114 9.12 -15.27 2.14
CA PRO A 114 8.40 -16.02 3.15
C PRO A 114 9.30 -16.54 4.27
N PHE A 115 8.93 -16.25 5.52
CA PHE A 115 9.59 -16.71 6.74
C PHE A 115 11.09 -16.33 6.87
N LEU A 116 11.54 -15.28 6.16
CA LEU A 116 12.92 -14.79 6.26
C LEU A 116 13.12 -13.94 7.52
N PHE A 117 12.13 -13.14 7.87
CA PHE A 117 12.23 -12.20 8.99
C PHE A 117 11.67 -12.81 10.27
N GLU A 118 12.46 -12.76 11.34
CA GLU A 118 12.11 -13.36 12.64
C GLU A 118 11.04 -12.57 13.39
N SER A 119 10.98 -11.25 13.16
CA SER A 119 10.04 -10.33 13.81
C SER A 119 9.70 -9.14 12.89
N ARG A 120 8.71 -8.33 13.32
CA ARG A 120 8.43 -7.06 12.65
C ARG A 120 9.60 -6.09 12.80
N GLU A 121 10.24 -6.03 13.95
CA GLU A 121 11.39 -5.16 14.22
C GLU A 121 12.56 -5.51 13.30
N HIS A 122 12.85 -6.79 13.11
CA HIS A 122 13.86 -7.27 12.16
C HIS A 122 13.55 -6.79 10.74
N TRP A 123 12.30 -6.97 10.30
CA TRP A 123 11.87 -6.50 8.98
C TRP A 123 11.93 -4.96 8.85
N VAL A 124 11.56 -4.21 9.88
CA VAL A 124 11.68 -2.74 9.87
C VAL A 124 13.13 -2.30 9.72
N LYS A 125 14.07 -2.92 10.45
CA LYS A 125 15.51 -2.63 10.28
C LYS A 125 15.98 -2.93 8.86
N PHE A 126 15.51 -4.01 8.25
CA PHE A 126 15.82 -4.33 6.86
C PHE A 126 15.27 -3.27 5.89
N MET A 127 14.00 -2.88 6.05
CA MET A 127 13.38 -1.84 5.21
C MET A 127 14.02 -0.47 5.38
N ASP A 128 14.64 -0.19 6.53
CA ASP A 128 15.39 1.04 6.84
C ASP A 128 16.88 0.96 6.46
N SER A 129 17.33 -0.14 5.85
CA SER A 129 18.72 -0.28 5.42
C SER A 129 19.05 0.59 4.21
N ASP A 130 20.33 0.98 4.09
CA ASP A 130 20.84 1.71 2.92
C ASP A 130 20.58 0.96 1.60
N MET A 131 20.55 -0.38 1.67
CA MET A 131 20.25 -1.23 0.52
C MET A 131 18.84 -0.98 -0.01
N VAL A 132 17.83 -1.04 0.85
CA VAL A 132 16.42 -0.82 0.46
C VAL A 132 16.18 0.65 0.08
N HIS A 133 16.78 1.59 0.80
CA HIS A 133 16.73 3.01 0.43
C HIS A 133 17.32 3.24 -0.97
N GLY A 134 18.44 2.59 -1.30
CA GLY A 134 19.02 2.66 -2.65
C GLY A 134 18.08 2.13 -3.73
N TRP A 135 17.35 1.05 -3.46
CA TRP A 135 16.34 0.51 -4.38
C TRP A 135 15.16 1.48 -4.59
N LEU A 136 14.62 2.04 -3.50
CA LEU A 136 13.53 3.02 -3.56
C LEU A 136 13.93 4.30 -4.28
N ASP A 137 15.16 4.77 -4.05
CA ASP A 137 15.75 5.92 -4.73
C ASP A 137 15.90 5.69 -6.24
N SER A 138 16.29 4.47 -6.63
CA SER A 138 16.37 4.06 -8.04
C SER A 138 15.00 4.15 -8.72
N VAL A 139 13.96 3.58 -8.11
CA VAL A 139 12.59 3.64 -8.61
C VAL A 139 12.10 5.09 -8.73
N ALA A 140 12.37 5.93 -7.73
CA ALA A 140 11.94 7.33 -7.75
C ALA A 140 12.56 8.09 -8.93
N LYS A 141 13.86 7.92 -9.16
CA LYS A 141 14.61 8.66 -10.19
C LYS A 141 14.37 8.14 -11.60
N ASN A 142 14.27 6.82 -11.77
CA ASN A 142 14.20 6.19 -13.10
C ASN A 142 12.76 5.96 -13.55
N ASP A 143 11.85 5.66 -12.62
CA ASP A 143 10.49 5.23 -12.93
C ASP A 143 9.40 6.20 -12.45
N ASN A 144 9.80 7.34 -11.89
CA ASN A 144 8.87 8.39 -11.48
C ASN A 144 7.87 7.95 -10.38
N ILE A 145 8.23 6.96 -9.56
CA ILE A 145 7.42 6.46 -8.44
C ILE A 145 8.25 6.55 -7.16
N MET A 146 7.79 7.31 -6.18
CA MET A 146 8.36 7.38 -4.85
C MET A 146 7.42 6.78 -3.81
N VAL A 147 7.92 6.47 -2.63
CA VAL A 147 7.12 6.09 -1.46
C VAL A 147 7.05 7.30 -0.51
N LEU A 148 5.83 7.70 -0.10
CA LEU A 148 5.66 8.72 0.94
C LEU A 148 6.04 8.15 2.29
N GLY A 149 6.86 8.87 3.05
CA GLY A 149 7.33 8.40 4.36
C GLY A 149 8.02 7.05 4.26
N LYS A 150 7.66 6.13 5.15
CA LYS A 150 8.14 4.75 5.14
C LYS A 150 6.96 3.79 4.95
N SER A 151 7.13 2.77 4.12
CA SER A 151 6.12 1.71 3.98
C SER A 151 5.87 0.92 5.26
N THR A 152 6.85 0.94 6.18
CA THR A 152 6.76 0.33 7.50
C THR A 152 5.86 1.08 8.47
N ASP A 153 5.54 2.36 8.20
CA ASP A 153 4.71 3.19 9.07
C ASP A 153 3.23 2.77 9.01
N PHE A 154 2.75 2.37 7.83
CA PHE A 154 1.38 1.89 7.67
C PHE A 154 1.30 0.40 7.99
N VAL A 155 0.48 0.03 8.97
CA VAL A 155 0.31 -1.36 9.41
C VAL A 155 -0.82 -2.02 8.62
N ARG A 156 -0.54 -3.17 7.99
CA ARG A 156 -1.55 -4.00 7.28
C ARG A 156 -2.16 -5.09 8.17
N GLY A 157 -2.13 -4.92 9.47
CA GLY A 157 -2.58 -5.88 10.46
C GLY A 157 -1.42 -6.41 11.30
N PRO A 158 -1.72 -6.97 12.50
CA PRO A 158 -0.69 -7.43 13.43
C PRO A 158 0.03 -8.69 12.94
N PHE A 159 -0.61 -9.48 12.07
CA PHE A 159 -0.06 -10.73 11.54
C PHE A 159 -0.77 -11.19 10.26
N ARG A 160 -0.14 -12.15 9.59
CA ARG A 160 -0.69 -12.80 8.40
C ARG A 160 -1.23 -14.17 8.72
N VAL A 161 -2.25 -14.55 7.97
CA VAL A 161 -2.93 -15.85 8.06
C VAL A 161 -3.07 -16.49 6.69
N MET A 162 -3.14 -17.80 6.67
CA MET A 162 -3.67 -18.57 5.56
C MET A 162 -5.16 -18.82 5.81
N VAL A 163 -6.02 -18.44 4.86
CA VAL A 163 -7.42 -18.80 4.86
C VAL A 163 -7.59 -20.02 3.96
N SER A 164 -8.09 -21.13 4.51
CA SER A 164 -8.11 -22.43 3.81
C SER A 164 -9.45 -23.14 3.91
N LYS A 165 -9.80 -23.90 2.86
CA LYS A 165 -10.97 -24.79 2.84
C LYS A 165 -10.78 -26.08 3.67
N LYS A 166 -9.54 -26.44 3.96
CA LYS A 166 -9.18 -27.59 4.80
C LYS A 166 -8.27 -27.15 5.96
N PRO A 167 -8.25 -27.87 7.07
CA PRO A 167 -7.30 -27.57 8.15
C PRO A 167 -5.87 -27.75 7.65
N ILE A 168 -4.99 -26.84 8.06
CA ILE A 168 -3.54 -26.91 7.85
C ILE A 168 -2.89 -26.91 9.23
N LYS A 169 -2.34 -28.06 9.64
CA LYS A 169 -1.77 -28.27 10.96
C LYS A 169 -0.26 -28.45 10.94
N SER A 170 0.29 -28.72 9.76
CA SER A 170 1.71 -28.96 9.55
C SER A 170 2.13 -28.61 8.13
N LEU A 171 3.45 -28.58 7.88
CA LEU A 171 4.00 -28.40 6.53
C LEU A 171 3.49 -29.46 5.55
N ALA A 172 3.25 -30.71 6.02
CA ALA A 172 2.76 -31.81 5.17
C ALA A 172 1.37 -31.50 4.57
N ASP A 173 0.53 -30.72 5.26
CA ASP A 173 -0.81 -30.34 4.76
C ASP A 173 -0.77 -29.34 3.60
N VAL A 174 0.42 -28.76 3.34
CA VAL A 174 0.64 -27.83 2.22
C VAL A 174 0.87 -28.58 0.91
N ASP A 175 1.25 -29.85 0.96
CA ASP A 175 1.51 -30.64 -0.25
C ASP A 175 0.26 -30.71 -1.15
N GLY A 176 0.44 -30.30 -2.42
CA GLY A 176 -0.62 -30.23 -3.42
C GLY A 176 -1.70 -29.16 -3.16
N LEU A 177 -1.59 -28.35 -2.09
CA LEU A 177 -2.57 -27.30 -1.77
C LEU A 177 -2.63 -26.26 -2.89
N LYS A 178 -3.81 -26.07 -3.50
CA LYS A 178 -4.02 -25.00 -4.47
C LYS A 178 -4.04 -23.64 -3.75
N LEU A 179 -2.84 -23.05 -3.61
CA LEU A 179 -2.63 -21.79 -2.88
C LEU A 179 -2.60 -20.61 -3.85
N ARG A 180 -3.49 -19.64 -3.61
CA ARG A 180 -3.46 -18.38 -4.34
C ARG A 180 -2.32 -17.49 -3.84
N LEU A 181 -1.56 -16.96 -4.78
CA LEU A 181 -0.59 -15.90 -4.54
C LEU A 181 -0.86 -14.70 -5.46
N HIS A 182 -0.35 -13.52 -5.09
CA HIS A 182 -0.23 -12.39 -6.03
C HIS A 182 0.98 -12.62 -6.95
N PRO A 183 1.14 -11.86 -8.04
CA PRO A 183 2.32 -11.94 -8.89
C PRO A 183 3.59 -11.55 -8.12
N ASP A 184 4.29 -12.56 -7.61
CA ASP A 184 5.52 -12.43 -6.82
C ASP A 184 6.33 -13.71 -7.04
N ASP A 185 7.36 -13.61 -7.87
CA ASP A 185 8.13 -14.77 -8.32
C ASP A 185 8.82 -15.52 -7.16
N VAL A 186 9.29 -14.78 -6.15
CA VAL A 186 9.99 -15.40 -5.02
C VAL A 186 9.01 -16.09 -4.07
N ALA A 187 7.85 -15.49 -3.80
CA ALA A 187 6.82 -16.14 -3.01
C ALA A 187 6.25 -17.36 -3.72
N ILE A 188 6.03 -17.28 -5.04
CA ILE A 188 5.57 -18.42 -5.87
C ILE A 188 6.58 -19.57 -5.80
N ALA A 189 7.87 -19.29 -5.97
CA ALA A 189 8.90 -20.30 -5.93
C ALA A 189 9.07 -20.89 -4.51
N ALA A 190 9.01 -20.06 -3.46
CA ALA A 190 9.10 -20.51 -2.08
C ALA A 190 7.93 -21.43 -1.70
N TRP A 191 6.70 -21.07 -2.03
CA TRP A 191 5.54 -21.91 -1.72
C TRP A 191 5.48 -23.19 -2.57
N LYS A 192 5.97 -23.16 -3.82
CA LYS A 192 6.18 -24.39 -4.61
C LYS A 192 7.22 -25.32 -3.96
N TRP A 193 8.31 -24.78 -3.45
CA TRP A 193 9.32 -25.55 -2.73
C TRP A 193 8.79 -26.18 -1.44
N LEU A 194 7.84 -25.52 -0.78
CA LEU A 194 7.11 -26.05 0.38
C LEU A 194 6.08 -27.14 -0.02
N GLY A 195 5.80 -27.36 -1.30
CA GLY A 195 4.89 -28.38 -1.80
C GLY A 195 3.55 -27.85 -2.32
N ALA A 196 3.28 -26.54 -2.24
CA ALA A 196 2.01 -25.97 -2.71
C ALA A 196 1.91 -25.97 -4.24
N ASN A 197 0.68 -26.13 -4.74
CA ASN A 197 0.31 -25.86 -6.12
C ASN A 197 -0.16 -24.39 -6.21
N THR A 198 0.73 -23.50 -6.61
CA THR A 198 0.48 -22.05 -6.60
C THR A 198 -0.33 -21.59 -7.79
N ILE A 199 -1.31 -20.73 -7.56
CA ILE A 199 -2.18 -20.15 -8.58
C ILE A 199 -2.15 -18.62 -8.43
N VAL A 200 -1.82 -17.91 -9.50
CA VAL A 200 -1.76 -16.44 -9.50
C VAL A 200 -3.11 -15.88 -9.91
N LEU A 201 -3.73 -15.10 -9.03
CA LEU A 201 -5.00 -14.42 -9.27
C LEU A 201 -4.99 -13.01 -8.65
N PRO A 202 -5.70 -12.04 -9.25
CA PRO A 202 -5.98 -10.74 -8.62
C PRO A 202 -6.64 -10.89 -7.25
N TRP A 203 -6.42 -9.89 -6.39
CA TRP A 203 -6.98 -9.90 -5.03
C TRP A 203 -8.50 -9.94 -5.01
N THR A 204 -9.13 -9.18 -5.87
CA THR A 204 -10.59 -9.05 -5.97
C THR A 204 -11.28 -10.32 -6.48
N GLU A 205 -10.54 -11.26 -7.08
CA GLU A 205 -11.06 -12.53 -7.60
C GLU A 205 -11.02 -13.69 -6.58
N ILE A 206 -10.37 -13.49 -5.40
CA ILE A 206 -10.12 -14.55 -4.40
C ILE A 206 -11.45 -15.16 -3.89
N TYR A 207 -12.43 -14.31 -3.53
CA TYR A 207 -13.69 -14.77 -2.96
C TYR A 207 -14.39 -15.78 -3.89
N GLU A 208 -14.53 -15.40 -5.15
CA GLU A 208 -15.14 -16.27 -6.18
C GLU A 208 -14.30 -17.52 -6.47
N ALA A 209 -12.97 -17.38 -6.51
CA ALA A 209 -12.07 -18.50 -6.77
C ALA A 209 -12.10 -19.53 -5.64
N LEU A 210 -12.22 -19.09 -4.37
CA LEU A 210 -12.46 -19.97 -3.22
C LEU A 210 -13.82 -20.64 -3.34
N GLY A 211 -14.89 -19.90 -3.64
CA GLY A 211 -16.24 -20.44 -3.79
C GLY A 211 -16.30 -21.55 -4.82
N ARG A 212 -15.72 -21.33 -5.98
CA ARG A 212 -15.68 -22.29 -7.11
C ARG A 212 -14.65 -23.43 -6.94
N GLY A 213 -13.78 -23.38 -5.92
CA GLY A 213 -12.75 -24.38 -5.71
C GLY A 213 -11.58 -24.31 -6.72
N ILE A 214 -11.45 -23.20 -7.44
CA ILE A 214 -10.29 -22.91 -8.30
C ILE A 214 -9.03 -22.88 -7.43
N ILE A 215 -9.13 -22.23 -6.25
CA ILE A 215 -8.13 -22.25 -5.18
C ILE A 215 -8.71 -22.87 -3.92
N GLN A 216 -7.86 -23.40 -3.07
CA GLN A 216 -8.21 -24.00 -1.77
C GLN A 216 -7.80 -23.12 -0.61
N ALA A 217 -6.80 -22.25 -0.82
CA ALA A 217 -6.29 -21.35 0.20
C ALA A 217 -5.75 -20.05 -0.41
N CYS A 218 -5.64 -19.02 0.45
CA CYS A 218 -4.93 -17.78 0.15
C CYS A 218 -4.29 -17.21 1.41
N ASN A 219 -3.16 -16.49 1.26
CA ASN A 219 -2.54 -15.74 2.34
C ASN A 219 -3.10 -14.31 2.39
N SER A 220 -3.37 -13.81 3.59
CA SER A 220 -3.98 -12.50 3.83
C SER A 220 -3.48 -11.87 5.14
N PRO A 221 -3.41 -10.54 5.24
CA PRO A 221 -3.46 -9.88 6.54
C PRO A 221 -4.77 -10.24 7.25
N ILE A 222 -4.70 -10.52 8.56
CA ILE A 222 -5.90 -10.94 9.32
C ILE A 222 -7.02 -9.91 9.26
N ALA A 223 -6.68 -8.61 9.33
CA ALA A 223 -7.65 -7.52 9.31
C ALA A 223 -8.50 -7.45 8.02
N LEU A 224 -8.07 -8.11 6.93
CA LEU A 224 -8.78 -8.11 5.65
C LEU A 224 -9.65 -9.35 5.43
N VAL A 225 -9.49 -10.40 6.22
CA VAL A 225 -10.23 -11.68 6.02
C VAL A 225 -11.73 -11.48 6.15
N GLU A 226 -12.17 -10.70 7.16
CA GLU A 226 -13.58 -10.42 7.38
C GLU A 226 -14.14 -9.44 6.33
N SER A 227 -13.46 -8.33 6.08
CA SER A 227 -13.94 -7.31 5.12
C SER A 227 -14.04 -7.84 3.69
N MET A 228 -13.16 -8.78 3.30
CA MET A 228 -13.20 -9.48 2.03
C MET A 228 -14.07 -10.74 2.05
N LYS A 229 -14.65 -11.08 3.19
CA LYS A 229 -15.55 -12.25 3.41
C LYS A 229 -14.93 -13.60 3.05
N PHE A 230 -13.60 -13.72 3.03
CA PHE A 230 -12.93 -14.97 2.64
C PHE A 230 -13.32 -16.14 3.53
N TYR A 231 -13.57 -15.89 4.83
CA TYR A 231 -14.03 -16.90 5.80
C TYR A 231 -15.35 -17.56 5.44
N GLU A 232 -16.20 -16.92 4.63
CA GLU A 232 -17.48 -17.52 4.18
C GLU A 232 -17.23 -18.69 3.23
N GLN A 233 -16.17 -18.62 2.42
CA GLN A 233 -15.81 -19.62 1.42
C GLN A 233 -14.77 -20.64 1.93
N ALA A 234 -13.96 -20.25 2.94
CA ALA A 234 -12.89 -21.07 3.49
C ALA A 234 -12.76 -20.80 5.01
N LYS A 235 -13.21 -21.78 5.80
CA LYS A 235 -13.48 -21.59 7.23
C LYS A 235 -12.27 -21.74 8.15
N TYR A 236 -11.13 -22.22 7.66
CA TYR A 236 -9.94 -22.39 8.47
C TYR A 236 -9.04 -21.17 8.30
N ILE A 237 -8.75 -20.49 9.40
CA ILE A 237 -7.92 -19.29 9.46
C ILE A 237 -6.68 -19.66 10.29
N ILE A 238 -5.56 -19.84 9.62
CA ILE A 238 -4.32 -20.35 10.22
C ILE A 238 -3.29 -19.22 10.28
N ARG A 239 -2.93 -18.80 11.49
CA ARG A 239 -1.83 -17.86 11.71
C ARG A 239 -0.50 -18.52 11.42
N HIS A 240 0.24 -18.00 10.46
CA HIS A 240 1.55 -18.52 10.06
C HIS A 240 2.64 -17.45 9.98
N ASN A 241 2.26 -16.16 10.12
CA ASN A 241 3.21 -15.04 10.13
C ASN A 241 4.22 -15.10 8.98
N GLU A 242 3.76 -15.33 7.76
CA GLU A 242 4.59 -15.55 6.56
C GLU A 242 5.70 -14.49 6.39
N TYR A 243 5.34 -13.23 6.55
CA TYR A 243 6.24 -12.08 6.63
C TYR A 243 5.50 -10.86 7.20
N PRO A 244 6.20 -9.94 7.86
CA PRO A 244 5.62 -8.65 8.25
C PRO A 244 5.29 -7.83 7.01
N GLN A 245 4.18 -7.10 7.02
CA GLN A 245 3.76 -6.33 5.85
C GLN A 245 3.43 -4.89 6.22
N GLY A 246 3.98 -3.96 5.45
CA GLY A 246 3.63 -2.55 5.42
C GLY A 246 2.84 -2.19 4.18
N MET A 247 2.67 -0.90 4.00
CA MET A 247 2.00 -0.31 2.85
C MET A 247 2.82 0.83 2.30
N ALA A 248 3.32 0.68 1.08
CA ALA A 248 3.94 1.77 0.35
C ALA A 248 2.84 2.69 -0.21
N PHE A 249 2.79 3.93 0.25
CA PHE A 249 2.02 4.97 -0.42
C PHE A 249 2.81 5.43 -1.65
N MET A 250 2.76 4.60 -2.70
CA MET A 250 3.43 4.89 -3.95
C MET A 250 2.83 6.14 -4.55
N THR A 251 3.69 7.11 -4.86
CA THR A 251 3.28 8.45 -5.28
C THR A 251 4.06 8.86 -6.51
N ASN A 252 3.40 9.54 -7.45
CA ASN A 252 4.09 10.08 -8.62
C ASN A 252 5.15 11.10 -8.19
N TYR A 253 6.41 10.79 -8.44
CA TYR A 253 7.57 11.55 -7.98
C TYR A 253 7.58 13.00 -8.50
N LYS A 254 7.27 13.20 -9.79
CA LYS A 254 7.23 14.54 -10.39
C LYS A 254 6.07 15.36 -9.82
N ALA A 255 4.89 14.75 -9.66
CA ALA A 255 3.75 15.43 -9.08
C ALA A 255 4.02 15.87 -7.63
N PHE A 256 4.64 15.00 -6.81
CA PHE A 256 5.04 15.38 -5.45
C PHE A 256 6.05 16.50 -5.44
N ASN A 257 7.08 16.43 -6.29
CA ASN A 257 8.11 17.46 -6.35
C ASN A 257 7.62 18.82 -6.85
N ALA A 258 6.55 18.84 -7.64
CA ALA A 258 5.92 20.07 -8.13
C ALA A 258 5.06 20.79 -7.07
N LEU A 259 4.75 20.13 -5.93
CA LEU A 259 4.04 20.76 -4.83
C LEU A 259 4.88 21.86 -4.18
N SER A 260 4.22 22.92 -3.71
CA SER A 260 4.85 23.91 -2.85
C SER A 260 5.29 23.30 -1.51
N PRO A 261 6.26 23.92 -0.80
CA PRO A 261 6.75 23.37 0.47
C PRO A 261 5.65 23.12 1.50
N ASP A 262 4.68 24.02 1.62
CA ASP A 262 3.53 23.91 2.54
C ASP A 262 2.62 22.72 2.18
N LEU A 263 2.39 22.45 0.89
CA LEU A 263 1.61 21.30 0.44
C LEU A 263 2.37 19.97 0.64
N LYS A 264 3.70 19.95 0.42
CA LYS A 264 4.52 18.78 0.74
C LYS A 264 4.46 18.43 2.22
N GLU A 265 4.60 19.43 3.09
CA GLU A 265 4.47 19.26 4.53
C GLU A 265 3.08 18.74 4.92
N ALA A 266 2.01 19.31 4.36
CA ALA A 266 0.64 18.86 4.61
C ALA A 266 0.44 17.38 4.22
N VAL A 267 0.94 16.96 3.04
CA VAL A 267 0.86 15.57 2.57
C VAL A 267 1.63 14.62 3.49
N LEU A 268 2.86 14.97 3.88
CA LEU A 268 3.68 14.11 4.76
C LEU A 268 3.09 14.01 6.18
N ALA A 269 2.59 15.13 6.73
CA ALA A 269 1.92 15.14 8.02
C ALA A 269 0.62 14.32 7.99
N ALA A 270 -0.18 14.44 6.94
CA ALA A 270 -1.38 13.63 6.74
C ALA A 270 -1.06 12.14 6.63
N HIS A 271 -0.01 11.77 5.89
CA HIS A 271 0.45 10.38 5.80
C HIS A 271 0.83 9.82 7.18
N LYS A 272 1.62 10.56 7.95
CA LYS A 272 2.02 10.14 9.30
C LYS A 272 0.84 9.87 10.22
N GLU A 273 -0.17 10.75 10.21
CA GLU A 273 -1.38 10.59 11.04
C GLU A 273 -2.26 9.43 10.55
N ALA A 274 -2.42 9.26 9.24
CA ALA A 274 -3.15 8.13 8.67
C ALA A 274 -2.45 6.79 8.98
N CYS A 275 -1.12 6.76 9.02
CA CYS A 275 -0.35 5.59 9.44
C CYS A 275 -0.59 5.25 10.93
N ALA A 276 -0.58 6.26 11.80
CA ALA A 276 -0.88 6.06 13.23
C ALA A 276 -2.32 5.53 13.43
N TYR A 277 -3.28 6.09 12.71
CA TYR A 277 -4.66 5.59 12.71
C TYR A 277 -4.76 4.15 12.18
N SER A 278 -4.01 3.80 11.13
CA SER A 278 -4.00 2.43 10.60
C SER A 278 -3.55 1.42 11.67
N ALA A 279 -2.52 1.73 12.44
CA ALA A 279 -2.03 0.85 13.49
C ALA A 279 -3.10 0.59 14.57
N GLU A 280 -3.85 1.64 14.96
CA GLU A 280 -4.93 1.52 15.94
C GLU A 280 -6.07 0.64 15.41
N ILE A 281 -6.63 0.98 14.23
CA ILE A 281 -7.81 0.27 13.71
C ILE A 281 -7.49 -1.16 13.29
N MET A 282 -6.28 -1.44 12.76
CA MET A 282 -5.87 -2.78 12.35
C MET A 282 -5.68 -3.70 13.55
N GLY A 283 -5.11 -3.20 14.67
CA GLY A 283 -4.97 -3.98 15.91
C GLY A 283 -6.32 -4.36 16.49
N LYS A 284 -7.19 -3.38 16.74
CA LYS A 284 -8.55 -3.60 17.24
C LYS A 284 -9.38 -4.49 16.31
N SER A 285 -9.31 -4.24 15.00
CA SER A 285 -10.06 -5.01 14.01
C SER A 285 -9.65 -6.47 13.97
N ALA A 286 -8.39 -6.82 14.26
CA ALA A 286 -7.91 -8.20 14.18
C ALA A 286 -8.60 -9.11 15.23
N GLU A 287 -8.56 -8.74 16.51
CA GLU A 287 -9.15 -9.54 17.58
C GLU A 287 -10.66 -9.63 17.46
N GLU A 288 -11.33 -8.49 17.26
CA GLU A 288 -12.77 -8.43 17.10
C GLU A 288 -13.25 -9.19 15.86
N SER A 289 -12.52 -9.13 14.73
CA SER A 289 -12.90 -9.84 13.51
C SER A 289 -12.73 -11.34 13.65
N ILE A 290 -11.70 -11.82 14.37
CA ILE A 290 -11.55 -13.25 14.68
C ILE A 290 -12.78 -13.74 15.46
N ALA A 291 -13.13 -13.06 16.54
CA ALA A 291 -14.29 -13.45 17.37
C ALA A 291 -15.61 -13.45 16.56
N ARG A 292 -15.82 -12.44 15.70
CA ARG A 292 -17.00 -12.39 14.82
C ARG A 292 -17.01 -13.50 13.77
N MET A 293 -15.86 -13.83 13.19
CA MET A 293 -15.75 -14.92 12.22
C MET A 293 -15.93 -16.29 12.86
N GLU A 294 -15.40 -16.51 14.08
CA GLU A 294 -15.61 -17.75 14.84
C GLU A 294 -17.06 -17.94 15.23
N ALA A 295 -17.75 -16.87 15.64
CA ALA A 295 -19.20 -16.91 15.89
C ALA A 295 -20.01 -17.29 14.65
N LYS A 296 -19.46 -17.12 13.43
CA LYS A 296 -20.04 -17.55 12.15
C LYS A 296 -19.49 -18.89 11.66
N GLY A 297 -18.76 -19.62 12.52
CA GLY A 297 -18.27 -20.97 12.25
C GLY A 297 -16.92 -21.05 11.54
N ALA A 298 -16.12 -19.98 11.56
CA ALA A 298 -14.71 -20.07 11.21
C ALA A 298 -13.92 -20.76 12.35
N ASN A 299 -12.76 -21.32 12.01
CA ASN A 299 -11.86 -21.97 12.96
C ASN A 299 -10.50 -21.24 12.90
N TYR A 300 -10.18 -20.49 13.93
CA TYR A 300 -8.88 -19.85 14.06
C TYR A 300 -7.90 -20.81 14.76
N SER A 301 -6.66 -20.85 14.25
CA SER A 301 -5.57 -21.63 14.85
C SER A 301 -4.22 -21.03 14.51
N GLU A 302 -3.19 -21.42 15.23
CA GLU A 302 -1.80 -21.10 14.93
C GLU A 302 -1.06 -22.38 14.52
N ILE A 303 -0.01 -22.23 13.69
CA ILE A 303 0.81 -23.34 13.20
C ILE A 303 2.26 -23.16 13.64
N ASP A 304 2.94 -24.26 13.94
CA ASP A 304 4.41 -24.23 14.09
C ASP A 304 5.07 -23.96 12.74
N ILE A 305 5.73 -22.80 12.63
CA ILE A 305 6.39 -22.36 11.41
C ILE A 305 7.83 -22.88 11.28
N LYS A 306 8.40 -23.48 12.32
CA LYS A 306 9.79 -23.93 12.31
C LYS A 306 10.13 -24.88 11.13
N PRO A 307 9.29 -25.86 10.77
CA PRO A 307 9.55 -26.71 9.61
C PRO A 307 9.54 -25.94 8.27
N PHE A 308 8.74 -24.85 8.19
CA PHE A 308 8.71 -23.98 7.00
C PHE A 308 10.00 -23.18 6.88
N VAL A 309 10.44 -22.55 7.98
CA VAL A 309 11.70 -21.81 8.06
C VAL A 309 12.89 -22.68 7.70
N GLU A 310 13.02 -23.88 8.31
CA GLU A 310 14.11 -24.81 8.06
C GLU A 310 14.17 -25.21 6.57
N ARG A 311 13.02 -25.53 5.98
CA ARG A 311 12.94 -25.92 4.57
C ARG A 311 13.26 -24.77 3.61
N LEU A 312 12.81 -23.56 3.89
CA LEU A 312 13.09 -22.40 3.06
C LEU A 312 14.51 -21.88 3.21
N ASN A 313 15.13 -22.02 4.37
CA ASN A 313 16.54 -21.67 4.54
C ASN A 313 17.46 -22.47 3.60
N LEU A 314 17.11 -23.73 3.27
CA LEU A 314 17.84 -24.51 2.27
C LEU A 314 17.69 -23.90 0.86
N LEU A 315 16.46 -23.49 0.52
CA LEU A 315 16.18 -22.86 -0.77
C LEU A 315 16.89 -21.50 -0.91
N TYR A 316 16.86 -20.69 0.14
CA TYR A 316 17.45 -19.35 0.11
C TYR A 316 18.97 -19.38 0.03
N ARG A 317 19.63 -20.34 0.70
CA ARG A 317 21.08 -20.58 0.54
C ARG A 317 21.41 -21.00 -0.89
N GLN A 318 20.64 -21.93 -1.46
CA GLN A 318 20.81 -22.31 -2.86
C GLN A 318 20.61 -21.12 -3.81
N TRP A 319 19.63 -20.25 -3.52
CA TRP A 319 19.42 -19.06 -4.34
C TRP A 319 20.59 -18.06 -4.26
N GLU A 320 21.23 -17.95 -3.12
CA GLU A 320 22.42 -17.11 -2.97
C GLU A 320 23.63 -17.74 -3.71
N GLU A 321 23.81 -19.05 -3.65
CA GLU A 321 24.82 -19.78 -4.42
C GLU A 321 24.60 -19.67 -5.93
N ASP A 322 23.34 -19.76 -6.37
CA ASP A 322 22.93 -19.64 -7.78
C ASP A 322 22.93 -18.19 -8.29
N GLY A 323 23.16 -17.19 -7.43
CA GLY A 323 23.11 -15.76 -7.78
C GLY A 323 21.70 -15.19 -7.97
N LYS A 324 20.66 -15.89 -7.50
CA LYS A 324 19.26 -15.40 -7.48
C LYS A 324 19.00 -14.44 -6.33
N LEU A 325 19.73 -14.65 -5.22
CA LEU A 325 19.90 -13.67 -4.16
C LEU A 325 21.30 -13.03 -4.29
N PRO A 326 21.47 -11.76 -3.95
CA PRO A 326 22.79 -11.15 -3.91
C PRO A 326 23.73 -11.91 -2.96
N LYS A 327 24.98 -12.01 -3.31
CA LYS A 327 25.99 -12.67 -2.44
C LYS A 327 26.09 -11.94 -1.09
N GLY A 328 26.00 -12.70 0.01
CA GLY A 328 26.03 -12.17 1.38
C GLY A 328 24.72 -11.52 1.83
N PHE A 329 23.64 -11.65 1.03
CA PHE A 329 22.33 -11.10 1.38
C PHE A 329 21.76 -11.72 2.67
N LEU A 330 21.81 -13.04 2.79
CA LEU A 330 21.28 -13.74 3.98
C LEU A 330 22.03 -13.36 5.25
N GLU A 331 23.35 -13.20 5.16
CA GLU A 331 24.18 -12.74 6.30
C GLU A 331 23.82 -11.30 6.69
N GLN A 332 23.72 -10.40 5.71
CA GLN A 332 23.33 -9.00 5.95
C GLN A 332 21.95 -8.90 6.60
N VAL A 333 20.96 -9.65 6.11
CA VAL A 333 19.62 -9.68 6.70
C VAL A 333 19.68 -10.26 8.12
N SER A 334 20.34 -11.38 8.34
CA SER A 334 20.47 -12.01 9.68
C SER A 334 21.15 -11.10 10.70
N ALA A 335 22.12 -10.30 10.30
CA ALA A 335 22.81 -9.35 11.18
C ALA A 335 21.87 -8.26 11.73
N LEU A 336 20.78 -7.96 11.04
CA LEU A 336 19.77 -6.99 11.47
C LEU A 336 18.80 -7.55 12.53
N ALA A 337 18.80 -8.85 12.76
CA ALA A 337 17.93 -9.47 13.77
C ALA A 337 18.38 -9.19 15.22
N GLN A 338 19.65 -8.79 15.41
CA GLN A 338 20.29 -8.54 16.72
C GLN A 338 19.91 -7.20 17.34
#